data_1dfac4c4204ac2be27e4b91fc0e98b86
#
_entry.id   1dfac4c4204ac2be27e4b91fc0e98b86
#
_cell.length_a   1.000
_cell.length_b   1.000
_cell.length_c   1.000
_cell.angle_alpha   90.00
_cell.angle_beta   90.00
_cell.angle_gamma   90.00
#
_symmetry.space_group_name_H-M   'P 1'
#
loop_
_entity.id
_entity.type
_entity.pdbx_description
1 polymer ?
#
loop_
_entity_poly.entity_id
_entity_poly.type
_entity_poly.pdbx_seq_one_letter_code
_entity_poly.pdbx_strand_id
1 'polypeptide(L)'
;MVLSVARPATRTCLRSAARYPSAIRHFTAQAALRKEIRDAYILSAARTPTAKFNGSFLTVPAPKLGAVAIKSALEKSKVPAEKITDVYMGNVLQGNIGQAPARQASIFAGLPSSVEAITINKVCASGLKAVVFAAQNIQLGLAEAQIAGGMENMSQVPYYVPRSSGLPAFGNVKMEDGLIKDGLTDVYDQFHMGICAETTAKKHEITREMQDAYAIQSYERAQAAWKTKAFADEIAPVTVKGRKGDTIIDTDEGYLDVKLDKVPTLKPAFIRDGTGTVTAANSSTFNDGASALVLGSKAIAQQYGSGSRVLARICGSADAAIDPVDFPIAPAKAVPIALERAGITKDQVAVWEFNEAFAAVIKANEKILGLENARVNPLGGAISLGHALGSSGSRILTTLLHQLKPGEYGVAAICNGGGAATALVVQRIESV
;
A
#
# COMPACT_ATOMS: atom_id res chain seq x y z
N MET A 1 80.31 16.18 11.40
CA MET A 1 79.68 17.12 12.31
C MET A 1 78.42 16.45 12.82
N VAL A 2 78.50 15.82 14.00
CA VAL A 2 77.51 14.92 14.58
C VAL A 2 76.77 15.78 15.61
N LEU A 3 75.46 15.95 15.45
CA LEU A 3 74.61 16.58 16.48
C LEU A 3 73.77 15.50 17.16
N SER A 4 74.10 15.34 18.46
CA SER A 4 73.44 14.54 19.45
C SER A 4 72.08 15.13 19.82
N VAL A 5 71.02 14.29 19.76
CA VAL A 5 69.69 14.65 20.26
C VAL A 5 69.44 13.90 21.58
N ALA A 6 69.33 14.70 22.65
CA ALA A 6 68.99 14.25 24.00
C ALA A 6 67.57 13.77 24.15
N ARG A 7 67.36 12.61 24.83
CA ARG A 7 66.07 12.10 25.26
C ARG A 7 65.53 12.84 26.50
N PRO A 8 64.24 13.20 26.56
CA PRO A 8 63.67 13.69 27.81
C PRO A 8 63.24 12.55 28.73
N ALA A 9 63.48 12.78 30.02
CA ALA A 9 63.21 11.89 31.13
C ALA A 9 61.70 11.61 31.35
N THR A 10 61.36 10.34 31.55
CA THR A 10 60.06 9.85 31.99
C THR A 10 59.78 10.27 33.44
N ARG A 11 58.80 11.16 33.61
CA ARG A 11 58.19 11.44 34.92
C ARG A 11 57.14 10.38 35.24
N THR A 12 57.42 9.54 36.22
CA THR A 12 56.48 8.60 36.83
C THR A 12 55.47 9.40 37.67
N CYS A 13 54.24 9.50 37.18
CA CYS A 13 53.14 10.09 37.93
C CYS A 13 52.46 8.99 38.75
N LEU A 14 52.71 8.92 40.03
CA LEU A 14 51.97 8.11 41.00
C LEU A 14 50.53 8.64 41.09
N ARG A 15 49.59 7.96 40.44
CA ARG A 15 48.17 8.22 40.65
C ARG A 15 47.72 7.47 41.92
N SER A 16 47.36 8.22 42.94
CA SER A 16 46.62 7.73 44.09
C SER A 16 45.25 7.18 43.61
N ALA A 17 45.05 5.89 43.79
CA ALA A 17 43.73 5.26 43.54
C ALA A 17 42.76 5.70 44.64
N ALA A 18 41.97 6.72 44.37
CA ALA A 18 40.78 7.01 45.16
C ALA A 18 39.80 5.85 45.00
N ARG A 19 39.61 5.05 46.05
CA ARG A 19 38.56 4.01 46.10
C ARG A 19 37.20 4.72 46.11
N TYR A 20 36.51 4.74 44.98
CA TYR A 20 35.10 5.04 44.95
C TYR A 20 34.33 3.84 45.53
N PRO A 21 33.43 4.05 46.51
CA PRO A 21 32.56 2.96 46.95
C PRO A 21 31.69 2.56 45.78
N SER A 22 31.80 1.31 45.36
CA SER A 22 30.92 0.69 44.39
C SER A 22 29.51 0.57 45.01
N ALA A 23 28.71 1.63 44.87
CA ALA A 23 27.28 1.51 45.03
C ALA A 23 26.77 0.70 43.83
N ILE A 24 26.84 -0.61 43.96
CA ILE A 24 26.02 -1.51 43.11
C ILE A 24 24.59 -1.12 43.42
N ARG A 25 24.03 -0.21 42.64
CA ARG A 25 22.58 -0.07 42.55
C ARG A 25 22.07 -1.44 42.03
N HIS A 26 21.54 -2.25 42.92
CA HIS A 26 20.66 -3.32 42.53
C HIS A 26 19.52 -2.63 41.78
N PHE A 27 19.62 -2.61 40.46
CA PHE A 27 18.42 -2.55 39.64
C PHE A 27 17.65 -3.81 40.01
N THR A 28 16.79 -3.72 41.02
CA THR A 28 15.65 -4.64 41.08
C THR A 28 15.00 -4.46 39.72
N ALA A 29 15.12 -5.51 38.92
CA ALA A 29 14.29 -5.65 37.73
C ALA A 29 12.85 -5.67 38.28
N GLN A 30 12.27 -4.48 38.43
CA GLN A 30 10.84 -4.36 38.45
C GLN A 30 10.40 -5.11 37.21
N ALA A 31 9.72 -6.23 37.42
CA ALA A 31 9.17 -7.02 36.32
C ALA A 31 8.51 -6.00 35.41
N ALA A 32 9.18 -5.67 34.30
CA ALA A 32 8.59 -4.80 33.30
C ALA A 32 7.29 -5.51 32.98
N LEU A 33 6.19 -4.90 33.40
CA LEU A 33 4.84 -5.34 33.01
C LEU A 33 4.94 -5.52 31.51
N ARG A 34 5.10 -6.77 31.03
CA ARG A 34 5.05 -7.09 29.60
C ARG A 34 3.64 -6.66 29.23
N LYS A 35 3.54 -5.47 28.63
CA LYS A 35 2.27 -4.98 28.14
C LYS A 35 1.81 -6.03 27.15
N GLU A 36 0.74 -6.72 27.46
CA GLU A 36 0.19 -7.76 26.60
C GLU A 36 -0.16 -7.13 25.26
N ILE A 37 0.29 -7.75 24.17
CA ILE A 37 -0.06 -7.32 22.83
C ILE A 37 -1.54 -7.58 22.66
N ARG A 38 -2.31 -6.52 22.39
CA ARG A 38 -3.75 -6.58 22.21
C ARG A 38 -4.11 -6.99 20.79
N ASP A 39 -5.33 -7.49 20.60
CA ASP A 39 -5.88 -7.64 19.25
C ASP A 39 -6.28 -6.29 18.66
N ALA A 40 -6.08 -6.15 17.35
CA ALA A 40 -6.60 -5.05 16.55
C ALA A 40 -7.65 -5.58 15.55
N TYR A 41 -8.75 -4.85 15.42
CA TYR A 41 -9.90 -5.24 14.62
C TYR A 41 -10.17 -4.20 13.54
N ILE A 42 -10.61 -4.66 12.36
CA ILE A 42 -11.15 -3.81 11.30
C ILE A 42 -12.67 -3.84 11.42
N LEU A 43 -13.31 -2.67 11.57
CA LEU A 43 -14.75 -2.53 11.75
C LEU A 43 -15.46 -2.18 10.44
N SER A 44 -14.79 -1.50 9.54
CA SER A 44 -15.34 -1.12 8.24
C SER A 44 -14.22 -0.91 7.23
N ALA A 45 -14.58 -1.01 5.96
CA ALA A 45 -13.72 -0.72 4.83
C ALA A 45 -14.55 -0.13 3.70
N ALA A 46 -14.02 0.91 3.03
CA ALA A 46 -14.65 1.55 1.89
C ALA A 46 -13.60 2.08 0.91
N ARG A 47 -13.98 2.19 -0.35
CA ARG A 47 -13.14 2.79 -1.39
C ARG A 47 -13.96 3.63 -2.35
N THR A 48 -13.36 4.62 -2.97
CA THR A 48 -13.94 5.24 -4.16
C THR A 48 -13.89 4.26 -5.33
N PRO A 49 -14.65 4.45 -6.39
CA PRO A 49 -14.29 3.91 -7.68
C PRO A 49 -12.83 4.26 -8.03
N THR A 50 -12.22 3.47 -8.90
CA THR A 50 -10.91 3.78 -9.48
C THR A 50 -11.14 4.36 -10.88
N ALA A 51 -10.76 5.62 -11.08
CA ALA A 51 -10.85 6.28 -12.39
C ALA A 51 -9.58 6.06 -13.21
N LYS A 52 -9.72 6.08 -14.53
CA LYS A 52 -8.60 6.07 -15.48
C LYS A 52 -7.76 7.33 -15.36
N PHE A 53 -6.52 7.23 -15.80
CA PHE A 53 -5.66 8.39 -16.02
C PHE A 53 -6.34 9.39 -16.95
N ASN A 54 -6.42 10.65 -16.51
CA ASN A 54 -7.19 11.71 -17.17
C ASN A 54 -8.70 11.41 -17.33
N GLY A 55 -9.24 10.52 -16.50
CA GLY A 55 -10.65 10.13 -16.47
C GLY A 55 -11.50 11.00 -15.56
N SER A 56 -12.54 10.40 -14.99
CA SER A 56 -13.58 11.12 -14.22
C SER A 56 -13.05 11.89 -13.01
N PHE A 57 -11.89 11.52 -12.45
CA PHE A 57 -11.31 12.20 -11.28
C PHE A 57 -10.22 13.21 -11.63
N LEU A 58 -10.05 13.56 -12.90
CA LEU A 58 -9.04 14.55 -13.35
C LEU A 58 -9.02 15.84 -12.52
N THR A 59 -10.18 16.30 -12.05
CA THR A 59 -10.32 17.57 -11.31
C THR A 59 -10.48 17.39 -9.81
N VAL A 60 -10.41 16.15 -9.28
CA VAL A 60 -10.62 15.83 -7.87
C VAL A 60 -9.29 15.52 -7.19
N PRO A 61 -8.71 16.44 -6.38
CA PRO A 61 -7.42 16.17 -5.73
C PRO A 61 -7.43 14.92 -4.84
N ALA A 62 -6.29 14.24 -4.74
CA ALA A 62 -6.16 13.03 -3.93
C ALA A 62 -6.71 13.17 -2.49
N PRO A 63 -6.48 14.28 -1.73
CA PRO A 63 -7.06 14.45 -0.40
C PRO A 63 -8.60 14.53 -0.39
N LYS A 64 -9.23 14.96 -1.48
CA LYS A 64 -10.69 14.96 -1.61
C LYS A 64 -11.23 13.55 -1.86
N LEU A 65 -10.54 12.74 -2.66
CA LEU A 65 -10.86 11.32 -2.81
C LEU A 65 -10.67 10.57 -1.48
N GLY A 66 -9.57 10.84 -0.78
CA GLY A 66 -9.31 10.31 0.56
C GLY A 66 -10.41 10.66 1.55
N ALA A 67 -10.90 11.89 1.52
CA ALA A 67 -12.00 12.33 2.39
C ALA A 67 -13.30 11.56 2.15
N VAL A 68 -13.63 11.25 0.89
CA VAL A 68 -14.82 10.43 0.55
C VAL A 68 -14.69 9.03 1.14
N ALA A 69 -13.52 8.39 0.95
CA ALA A 69 -13.27 7.05 1.49
C ALA A 69 -13.31 7.03 3.03
N ILE A 70 -12.66 8.00 3.70
CA ILE A 70 -12.67 8.15 5.16
C ILE A 70 -14.10 8.32 5.68
N LYS A 71 -14.84 9.25 5.11
CA LYS A 71 -16.23 9.53 5.51
C LYS A 71 -17.10 8.28 5.39
N SER A 72 -17.03 7.59 4.25
CA SER A 72 -17.80 6.36 4.03
C SER A 72 -17.41 5.24 4.99
N ALA A 73 -16.11 5.03 5.23
CA ALA A 73 -15.64 4.03 6.19
C ALA A 73 -16.13 4.36 7.61
N LEU A 74 -16.04 5.63 8.03
CA LEU A 74 -16.49 6.08 9.34
C LEU A 74 -18.01 5.87 9.52
N GLU A 75 -18.80 6.26 8.53
CA GLU A 75 -20.26 6.06 8.55
C GLU A 75 -20.64 4.58 8.64
N LYS A 76 -19.95 3.71 7.90
CA LYS A 76 -20.18 2.26 7.93
C LYS A 76 -19.77 1.62 9.27
N SER A 77 -18.71 2.12 9.93
CA SER A 77 -18.22 1.59 11.19
C SER A 77 -19.13 1.91 12.39
N LYS A 78 -19.93 2.97 12.28
CA LYS A 78 -20.73 3.57 13.38
C LYS A 78 -19.88 4.10 14.54
N VAL A 79 -18.56 4.12 14.43
CA VAL A 79 -17.66 4.71 15.43
C VAL A 79 -17.80 6.24 15.37
N PRO A 80 -18.08 6.92 16.50
CA PRO A 80 -18.14 8.38 16.52
C PRO A 80 -16.78 9.01 16.14
N ALA A 81 -16.82 10.10 15.40
CA ALA A 81 -15.61 10.79 14.93
C ALA A 81 -14.66 11.21 16.08
N GLU A 82 -15.22 11.52 17.24
CA GLU A 82 -14.51 11.92 18.46
C GLU A 82 -13.72 10.78 19.11
N LYS A 83 -14.01 9.53 18.75
CA LYS A 83 -13.25 8.36 19.18
C LYS A 83 -12.01 8.11 18.36
N ILE A 84 -11.94 8.69 17.17
CA ILE A 84 -10.79 8.56 16.28
C ILE A 84 -9.65 9.46 16.79
N THR A 85 -8.50 8.85 17.05
CA THR A 85 -7.30 9.60 17.50
C THR A 85 -6.41 10.02 16.36
N ASP A 86 -6.24 9.15 15.35
CA ASP A 86 -5.30 9.37 14.24
C ASP A 86 -5.82 8.86 12.91
N VAL A 87 -5.32 9.47 11.84
CA VAL A 87 -5.56 9.09 10.45
C VAL A 87 -4.22 8.85 9.76
N TYR A 88 -4.00 7.64 9.25
CA TYR A 88 -2.84 7.28 8.44
C TYR A 88 -3.26 7.08 6.98
N MET A 89 -2.78 7.93 6.07
CA MET A 89 -3.10 7.80 4.65
C MET A 89 -1.84 7.66 3.80
N GLY A 90 -1.79 6.56 3.04
CA GLY A 90 -0.81 6.38 1.98
C GLY A 90 -1.01 7.41 0.87
N ASN A 91 0.07 8.05 0.43
CA ASN A 91 0.08 8.89 -0.76
C ASN A 91 1.52 9.00 -1.26
N VAL A 92 1.75 8.72 -2.53
CA VAL A 92 3.08 8.61 -3.13
C VAL A 92 3.47 9.89 -3.84
N LEU A 93 2.62 10.35 -4.74
CA LEU A 93 2.89 11.46 -5.65
C LEU A 93 2.33 12.74 -5.05
N GLN A 94 3.14 13.39 -4.19
CA GLN A 94 2.70 14.52 -3.37
C GLN A 94 3.03 15.90 -3.98
N GLY A 95 3.55 15.94 -5.20
CA GLY A 95 3.87 17.19 -5.88
C GLY A 95 2.64 18.08 -6.05
N ASN A 96 2.73 19.34 -5.59
CA ASN A 96 1.70 20.38 -5.78
C ASN A 96 0.31 20.10 -5.14
N ILE A 97 0.16 19.14 -4.22
CA ILE A 97 -1.13 18.89 -3.57
C ILE A 97 -1.31 19.61 -2.22
N GLY A 98 -0.33 20.40 -1.82
CA GLY A 98 -0.33 21.17 -0.57
C GLY A 98 0.28 20.41 0.60
N GLN A 99 0.27 21.03 1.79
CA GLN A 99 0.85 20.46 3.00
C GLN A 99 0.03 19.28 3.53
N ALA A 100 0.72 18.25 4.04
CA ALA A 100 0.14 17.18 4.84
C ALA A 100 -1.14 16.58 4.23
N PRO A 101 -1.06 15.87 3.09
CA PRO A 101 -2.24 15.37 2.37
C PRO A 101 -3.20 14.54 3.23
N ALA A 102 -2.69 13.70 4.15
CA ALA A 102 -3.54 12.95 5.08
C ALA A 102 -4.34 13.86 6.01
N ARG A 103 -3.71 14.97 6.48
CA ARG A 103 -4.40 15.97 7.30
C ARG A 103 -5.50 16.66 6.53
N GLN A 104 -5.26 17.01 5.27
CA GLN A 104 -6.29 17.57 4.41
C GLN A 104 -7.48 16.60 4.27
N ALA A 105 -7.20 15.32 3.99
CA ALA A 105 -8.24 14.31 3.86
C ALA A 105 -9.06 14.14 5.14
N SER A 106 -8.41 14.11 6.31
CA SER A 106 -9.04 14.04 7.63
C SER A 106 -10.02 15.19 7.87
N ILE A 107 -9.56 16.43 7.66
CA ILE A 107 -10.39 17.64 7.83
C ILE A 107 -11.54 17.69 6.81
N PHE A 108 -11.26 17.39 5.54
CA PHE A 108 -12.29 17.36 4.49
C PHE A 108 -13.33 16.25 4.71
N ALA A 109 -12.99 15.17 5.41
CA ALA A 109 -13.93 14.14 5.82
C ALA A 109 -14.85 14.55 6.96
N GLY A 110 -14.56 15.68 7.63
CA GLY A 110 -15.32 16.21 8.75
C GLY A 110 -14.88 15.70 10.12
N LEU A 111 -13.69 15.10 10.23
CA LEU A 111 -13.12 14.72 11.51
C LEU A 111 -12.74 15.96 12.34
N PRO A 112 -12.81 15.90 13.68
CA PRO A 112 -12.38 16.99 14.55
C PRO A 112 -10.94 17.42 14.29
N SER A 113 -10.64 18.70 14.47
CA SER A 113 -9.28 19.23 14.32
C SER A 113 -8.27 18.68 15.35
N SER A 114 -8.74 18.04 16.41
CA SER A 114 -7.93 17.33 17.40
C SER A 114 -7.41 15.97 16.91
N VAL A 115 -7.95 15.41 15.83
CA VAL A 115 -7.49 14.13 15.26
C VAL A 115 -6.16 14.37 14.55
N GLU A 116 -5.12 13.62 14.92
CA GLU A 116 -3.81 13.69 14.25
C GLU A 116 -3.86 13.00 12.89
N ALA A 117 -2.96 13.37 11.96
CA ALA A 117 -2.95 12.75 10.64
C ALA A 117 -1.54 12.71 10.02
N ILE A 118 -1.15 11.53 9.53
CA ILE A 118 0.18 11.28 8.97
C ILE A 118 0.07 10.71 7.56
N THR A 119 0.79 11.33 6.62
CA THR A 119 0.94 10.83 5.26
C THR A 119 2.10 9.85 5.20
N ILE A 120 1.84 8.65 4.64
CA ILE A 120 2.81 7.57 4.55
C ILE A 120 3.20 7.34 3.09
N ASN A 121 4.50 7.28 2.83
CA ASN A 121 5.01 6.88 1.54
C ASN A 121 5.92 5.64 1.67
N LYS A 122 5.44 4.52 1.16
CA LYS A 122 6.18 3.29 0.89
C LYS A 122 5.84 2.84 -0.54
N VAL A 123 5.86 3.77 -1.48
CA VAL A 123 5.44 3.57 -2.87
C VAL A 123 4.10 2.81 -2.92
N CYS A 124 3.92 1.79 -3.77
CA CYS A 124 2.66 1.04 -3.91
C CYS A 124 2.11 0.44 -2.61
N ALA A 125 2.98 0.12 -1.64
CA ALA A 125 2.58 -0.48 -0.37
C ALA A 125 2.10 0.53 0.68
N SER A 126 2.08 1.83 0.38
CA SER A 126 1.77 2.91 1.34
C SER A 126 0.45 2.69 2.08
N GLY A 127 -0.62 2.38 1.36
CA GLY A 127 -1.95 2.18 1.95
C GLY A 127 -2.03 0.97 2.89
N LEU A 128 -1.39 -0.15 2.53
CA LEU A 128 -1.35 -1.32 3.39
C LEU A 128 -0.46 -1.09 4.62
N LYS A 129 0.66 -0.36 4.43
CA LYS A 129 1.55 0.01 5.54
C LYS A 129 0.87 0.97 6.53
N ALA A 130 0.01 1.87 6.05
CA ALA A 130 -0.83 2.71 6.89
C ALA A 130 -1.71 1.88 7.83
N VAL A 131 -2.34 0.81 7.30
CA VAL A 131 -3.14 -0.13 8.10
C VAL A 131 -2.26 -0.85 9.14
N VAL A 132 -1.06 -1.29 8.76
CA VAL A 132 -0.12 -1.94 9.69
C VAL A 132 0.25 -1.00 10.85
N PHE A 133 0.53 0.27 10.61
CA PHE A 133 0.85 1.23 11.66
C PHE A 133 -0.32 1.49 12.61
N ALA A 134 -1.53 1.67 12.08
CA ALA A 134 -2.72 1.81 12.91
C ALA A 134 -2.97 0.56 13.77
N ALA A 135 -2.83 -0.64 13.19
CA ALA A 135 -2.94 -1.88 13.93
C ALA A 135 -1.90 -1.99 15.06
N GLN A 136 -0.64 -1.65 14.80
CA GLN A 136 0.43 -1.66 15.80
C GLN A 136 0.16 -0.71 16.97
N ASN A 137 -0.37 0.50 16.70
CA ASN A 137 -0.74 1.43 17.77
C ASN A 137 -1.85 0.86 18.67
N ILE A 138 -2.87 0.24 18.06
CA ILE A 138 -3.96 -0.41 18.82
C ILE A 138 -3.42 -1.60 19.60
N GLN A 139 -2.60 -2.46 19.00
CA GLN A 139 -1.99 -3.62 19.64
C GLN A 139 -1.09 -3.23 20.81
N LEU A 140 -0.38 -2.11 20.72
CA LEU A 140 0.41 -1.55 21.81
C LEU A 140 -0.44 -0.78 22.84
N GLY A 141 -1.74 -0.62 22.61
CA GLY A 141 -2.65 0.15 23.48
C GLY A 141 -2.31 1.63 23.56
N LEU A 142 -1.79 2.19 22.45
CA LEU A 142 -1.55 3.63 22.27
C LEU A 142 -2.79 4.35 21.76
N ALA A 143 -3.68 3.62 21.08
CA ALA A 143 -4.92 4.12 20.54
C ALA A 143 -6.06 3.09 20.70
N GLU A 144 -7.30 3.60 20.78
CA GLU A 144 -8.50 2.75 20.83
C GLU A 144 -9.19 2.65 19.46
N ALA A 145 -9.21 3.73 18.67
CA ALA A 145 -9.76 3.72 17.32
C ALA A 145 -8.97 4.65 16.39
N GLN A 146 -8.65 4.17 15.19
CA GLN A 146 -7.90 4.89 14.18
C GLN A 146 -8.47 4.64 12.78
N ILE A 147 -8.17 5.55 11.86
CA ILE A 147 -8.47 5.36 10.43
C ILE A 147 -7.14 5.17 9.68
N ALA A 148 -7.13 4.19 8.78
CA ALA A 148 -5.99 3.96 7.92
C ALA A 148 -6.43 3.65 6.49
N GLY A 149 -5.66 4.11 5.53
CA GLY A 149 -6.00 3.91 4.13
C GLY A 149 -4.95 4.47 3.19
N GLY A 150 -5.40 4.89 2.01
CA GLY A 150 -4.55 5.55 1.03
C GLY A 150 -5.36 6.25 -0.05
N MET A 151 -4.70 7.13 -0.75
CA MET A 151 -5.27 7.97 -1.78
C MET A 151 -4.21 8.31 -2.82
N GLU A 152 -4.60 8.45 -4.06
CA GLU A 152 -3.73 8.92 -5.14
C GLU A 152 -4.55 9.59 -6.22
N ASN A 153 -3.99 10.62 -6.83
CA ASN A 153 -4.46 11.14 -8.11
C ASN A 153 -3.25 11.28 -9.04
N MET A 154 -3.06 10.29 -9.90
CA MET A 154 -1.94 10.25 -10.83
C MET A 154 -2.15 11.22 -12.00
N SER A 155 -3.40 11.58 -12.28
CA SER A 155 -3.77 12.53 -13.33
C SER A 155 -3.35 13.97 -13.02
N GLN A 156 -3.15 14.32 -11.74
CA GLN A 156 -2.78 15.68 -11.30
C GLN A 156 -1.29 15.84 -10.98
N VAL A 157 -0.47 14.84 -11.21
CA VAL A 157 0.96 14.94 -10.92
C VAL A 157 1.60 15.96 -11.86
N PRO A 158 2.33 16.97 -11.30
CA PRO A 158 2.91 18.02 -12.11
C PRO A 158 4.19 17.58 -12.82
N TYR A 159 4.56 18.35 -13.84
CA TYR A 159 5.92 18.35 -14.33
C TYR A 159 6.83 19.17 -13.44
N TYR A 160 8.06 18.73 -13.23
CA TYR A 160 9.04 19.36 -12.35
C TYR A 160 10.07 20.16 -13.12
N VAL A 161 10.35 21.35 -12.61
CA VAL A 161 11.49 22.17 -13.02
C VAL A 161 12.37 22.37 -11.78
N PRO A 162 13.66 21.93 -11.80
CA PRO A 162 14.55 22.14 -10.66
C PRO A 162 14.71 23.63 -10.34
N ARG A 163 14.61 24.00 -9.06
CA ARG A 163 14.65 25.41 -8.60
C ARG A 163 16.02 26.05 -8.77
N SER A 164 17.10 25.28 -8.57
CA SER A 164 18.47 25.80 -8.48
C SER A 164 19.37 25.26 -9.58
N SER A 165 20.46 25.92 -9.86
CA SER A 165 21.65 25.52 -10.64
C SER A 165 21.42 24.80 -11.97
N GLY A 166 20.26 24.29 -12.26
CA GLY A 166 19.94 23.59 -13.51
C GLY A 166 19.20 24.45 -14.54
N LEU A 167 18.80 25.67 -14.19
CA LEU A 167 18.16 26.58 -15.13
C LEU A 167 19.24 27.33 -15.93
N PRO A 168 19.24 27.27 -17.27
CA PRO A 168 20.18 28.00 -18.08
C PRO A 168 19.92 29.51 -17.93
N ALA A 169 20.98 30.32 -18.04
CA ALA A 169 20.86 31.78 -18.06
C ALA A 169 20.00 32.26 -19.26
N PHE A 170 19.99 31.51 -20.35
CA PHE A 170 19.13 31.68 -21.53
C PHE A 170 19.01 30.32 -22.25
N GLY A 171 17.96 30.14 -23.07
CA GLY A 171 17.67 28.89 -23.78
C GLY A 171 16.53 28.10 -23.17
N ASN A 172 16.38 26.86 -23.61
CA ASN A 172 15.25 25.99 -23.21
C ASN A 172 15.41 25.42 -21.80
N VAL A 173 14.28 25.24 -21.11
CA VAL A 173 14.20 24.54 -19.83
C VAL A 173 13.61 23.15 -20.07
N LYS A 174 14.27 22.11 -19.55
CA LYS A 174 13.75 20.75 -19.54
C LYS A 174 12.83 20.58 -18.32
N MET A 175 11.62 20.09 -18.55
CA MET A 175 10.71 19.64 -17.48
C MET A 175 10.76 18.12 -17.39
N GLU A 176 10.71 17.58 -16.17
CA GLU A 176 10.62 16.14 -15.91
C GLU A 176 9.20 15.78 -15.49
N ASP A 177 8.64 14.72 -16.05
CA ASP A 177 7.35 14.19 -15.64
C ASP A 177 7.45 13.62 -14.23
N GLY A 178 6.72 14.23 -13.27
CA GLY A 178 6.75 13.82 -11.87
C GLY A 178 6.21 12.42 -11.64
N LEU A 179 5.27 11.98 -12.47
CA LEU A 179 4.74 10.62 -12.40
C LEU A 179 5.80 9.57 -12.72
N ILE A 180 6.59 9.80 -13.77
CA ILE A 180 7.71 8.92 -14.16
C ILE A 180 8.83 9.03 -13.12
N LYS A 181 9.18 10.25 -12.71
CA LYS A 181 10.32 10.51 -11.83
C LYS A 181 10.15 9.89 -10.45
N ASP A 182 9.02 10.13 -9.82
CA ASP A 182 8.77 9.77 -8.42
C ASP A 182 8.02 8.44 -8.25
N GLY A 183 7.31 7.99 -9.31
CA GLY A 183 6.47 6.79 -9.24
C GLY A 183 6.99 5.57 -9.96
N LEU A 184 7.71 5.73 -11.07
CA LEU A 184 7.93 4.65 -12.04
C LEU A 184 9.39 4.36 -12.39
N THR A 185 10.32 5.19 -11.90
CA THR A 185 11.75 5.03 -12.19
C THR A 185 12.50 4.51 -10.98
N ASP A 186 13.23 3.41 -11.14
CA ASP A 186 14.23 2.99 -10.18
C ASP A 186 15.35 4.02 -10.09
N VAL A 187 15.63 4.49 -8.85
CA VAL A 187 16.60 5.58 -8.65
C VAL A 187 18.05 5.10 -8.67
N TYR A 188 18.28 3.81 -8.47
CA TYR A 188 19.63 3.22 -8.37
C TYR A 188 20.18 2.94 -9.77
N ASP A 189 19.43 2.24 -10.59
CA ASP A 189 19.84 1.81 -11.93
C ASP A 189 19.13 2.56 -13.07
N GLN A 190 18.27 3.54 -12.74
CA GLN A 190 17.61 4.46 -13.68
C GLN A 190 16.77 3.78 -14.77
N PHE A 191 16.14 2.65 -14.46
CA PHE A 191 15.21 1.98 -15.37
C PHE A 191 13.76 2.09 -14.92
N HIS A 192 12.85 1.89 -15.85
CA HIS A 192 11.41 1.89 -15.58
C HIS A 192 10.99 0.59 -14.88
N MET A 193 9.98 0.67 -13.98
CA MET A 193 9.44 -0.50 -13.26
C MET A 193 9.02 -1.66 -14.18
N GLY A 194 8.65 -1.40 -15.42
CA GLY A 194 8.36 -2.44 -16.41
C GLY A 194 9.56 -3.30 -16.80
N ILE A 195 10.78 -2.78 -16.71
CA ILE A 195 12.01 -3.56 -16.93
C ILE A 195 12.19 -4.57 -15.79
N CYS A 196 11.81 -4.24 -14.56
CA CYS A 196 11.79 -5.19 -13.45
C CYS A 196 10.82 -6.36 -13.72
N ALA A 197 9.64 -6.05 -14.28
CA ALA A 197 8.65 -7.06 -14.65
C ALA A 197 9.18 -7.99 -15.77
N GLU A 198 9.85 -7.45 -16.79
CA GLU A 198 10.51 -8.23 -17.84
C GLU A 198 11.64 -9.11 -17.26
N THR A 199 12.45 -8.55 -16.35
CA THR A 199 13.52 -9.29 -15.67
C THR A 199 12.94 -10.45 -14.86
N THR A 200 11.87 -10.20 -14.11
CA THR A 200 11.15 -11.22 -13.35
C THR A 200 10.56 -12.30 -14.25
N ALA A 201 9.89 -11.89 -15.33
CA ALA A 201 9.32 -12.82 -16.30
C ALA A 201 10.40 -13.77 -16.85
N LYS A 202 11.56 -13.23 -17.23
CA LYS A 202 12.69 -14.01 -17.71
C LYS A 202 13.29 -14.93 -16.63
N LYS A 203 13.54 -14.43 -15.42
CA LYS A 203 14.15 -15.21 -14.33
C LYS A 203 13.27 -16.38 -13.87
N HIS A 204 11.94 -16.19 -13.92
CA HIS A 204 10.96 -17.16 -13.44
C HIS A 204 10.24 -17.92 -14.58
N GLU A 205 10.69 -17.73 -15.83
CA GLU A 205 10.13 -18.41 -17.00
C GLU A 205 8.62 -18.15 -17.18
N ILE A 206 8.19 -16.93 -16.91
CA ILE A 206 6.80 -16.49 -17.13
C ILE A 206 6.68 -15.97 -18.55
N THR A 207 6.06 -16.78 -19.42
CA THR A 207 5.96 -16.45 -20.85
C THR A 207 4.97 -15.31 -21.11
N ARG A 208 4.99 -14.77 -22.32
CA ARG A 208 4.02 -13.78 -22.80
C ARG A 208 2.59 -14.31 -22.72
N GLU A 209 2.37 -15.54 -23.14
CA GLU A 209 1.06 -16.21 -23.15
C GLU A 209 0.51 -16.38 -21.72
N MET A 210 1.36 -16.74 -20.76
CA MET A 210 0.97 -16.83 -19.34
C MET A 210 0.53 -15.47 -18.79
N GLN A 211 1.24 -14.40 -19.14
CA GLN A 211 0.91 -13.04 -18.71
C GLN A 211 -0.39 -12.54 -19.34
N ASP A 212 -0.56 -12.74 -20.64
CA ASP A 212 -1.77 -12.33 -21.36
C ASP A 212 -3.00 -13.13 -20.89
N ALA A 213 -2.87 -14.43 -20.69
CA ALA A 213 -3.94 -15.27 -20.15
C ALA A 213 -4.39 -14.80 -18.74
N TYR A 214 -3.43 -14.46 -17.87
CA TYR A 214 -3.75 -13.90 -16.56
C TYR A 214 -4.44 -12.53 -16.67
N ALA A 215 -3.96 -11.66 -17.56
CA ALA A 215 -4.57 -10.35 -17.77
C ALA A 215 -6.02 -10.46 -18.25
N ILE A 216 -6.28 -11.31 -19.23
CA ILE A 216 -7.64 -11.61 -19.73
C ILE A 216 -8.52 -12.09 -18.57
N GLN A 217 -8.02 -13.02 -17.76
CA GLN A 217 -8.73 -13.54 -16.59
C GLN A 217 -9.04 -12.42 -15.57
N SER A 218 -8.09 -11.48 -15.30
CA SER A 218 -8.34 -10.35 -14.41
C SER A 218 -9.48 -9.46 -14.93
N TYR A 219 -9.49 -9.14 -16.21
CA TYR A 219 -10.57 -8.37 -16.83
C TYR A 219 -11.92 -9.09 -16.78
N GLU A 220 -11.99 -10.38 -17.12
CA GLU A 220 -13.21 -11.17 -17.06
C GLU A 220 -13.78 -11.26 -15.66
N ARG A 221 -12.92 -11.42 -14.65
CA ARG A 221 -13.27 -11.42 -13.23
C ARG A 221 -13.86 -10.07 -12.80
N ALA A 222 -13.23 -8.96 -13.17
CA ALA A 222 -13.74 -7.63 -12.87
C ALA A 222 -15.10 -7.35 -13.52
N GLN A 223 -15.26 -7.72 -14.80
CA GLN A 223 -16.53 -7.60 -15.52
C GLN A 223 -17.64 -8.42 -14.83
N ALA A 224 -17.34 -9.66 -14.45
CA ALA A 224 -18.28 -10.52 -13.73
C ALA A 224 -18.61 -9.96 -12.34
N ALA A 225 -17.62 -9.45 -11.60
CA ALA A 225 -17.81 -8.86 -10.28
C ALA A 225 -18.71 -7.63 -10.33
N TRP A 226 -18.52 -6.74 -11.30
CA TRP A 226 -19.40 -5.58 -11.50
C TRP A 226 -20.81 -5.99 -11.91
N LYS A 227 -20.95 -6.95 -12.82
CA LYS A 227 -22.24 -7.49 -13.25
C LYS A 227 -23.03 -8.11 -12.08
N THR A 228 -22.37 -8.78 -11.17
CA THR A 228 -22.97 -9.39 -9.97
C THR A 228 -23.07 -8.45 -8.77
N LYS A 229 -22.64 -7.19 -8.91
CA LYS A 229 -22.59 -6.18 -7.86
C LYS A 229 -21.72 -6.58 -6.65
N ALA A 230 -20.67 -7.38 -6.88
CA ALA A 230 -19.78 -7.84 -5.82
C ALA A 230 -19.04 -6.70 -5.10
N PHE A 231 -18.85 -5.55 -5.75
CA PHE A 231 -18.23 -4.37 -5.18
C PHE A 231 -19.21 -3.39 -4.51
N ALA A 232 -20.53 -3.63 -4.56
CA ALA A 232 -21.54 -2.65 -4.12
C ALA A 232 -21.33 -2.17 -2.68
N ASP A 233 -20.93 -3.06 -1.78
CA ASP A 233 -20.76 -2.76 -0.37
C ASP A 233 -19.45 -2.03 -0.04
N GLU A 234 -18.45 -2.09 -0.92
CA GLU A 234 -17.17 -1.40 -0.69
C GLU A 234 -17.11 -0.01 -1.35
N ILE A 235 -17.92 0.25 -2.37
CA ILE A 235 -17.90 1.51 -3.11
C ILE A 235 -18.49 2.67 -2.30
N ALA A 236 -17.75 3.78 -2.30
CA ALA A 236 -18.15 5.11 -1.86
C ALA A 236 -18.25 6.02 -3.09
N PRO A 237 -19.46 6.37 -3.57
CA PRO A 237 -19.62 7.22 -4.75
C PRO A 237 -18.98 8.59 -4.56
N VAL A 238 -18.38 9.13 -5.63
CA VAL A 238 -17.75 10.45 -5.65
C VAL A 238 -18.56 11.41 -6.49
N THR A 239 -18.95 12.53 -5.90
CA THR A 239 -19.59 13.62 -6.64
C THR A 239 -18.52 14.54 -7.25
N VAL A 240 -18.45 14.55 -8.56
CA VAL A 240 -17.54 15.41 -9.35
C VAL A 240 -18.31 16.67 -9.77
N LYS A 241 -17.81 17.83 -9.35
CA LYS A 241 -18.39 19.13 -9.69
C LYS A 241 -18.14 19.48 -11.16
N GLY A 242 -19.17 19.80 -11.90
CA GLY A 242 -19.07 20.15 -13.32
C GLY A 242 -19.79 21.47 -13.66
N ARG A 243 -19.37 22.13 -14.74
CA ARG A 243 -20.00 23.38 -15.22
C ARG A 243 -21.48 23.20 -15.63
N LYS A 244 -21.86 21.98 -16.04
CA LYS A 244 -23.23 21.62 -16.48
C LYS A 244 -24.02 20.87 -15.41
N GLY A 245 -23.52 20.80 -14.20
CA GLY A 245 -24.08 20.05 -13.08
C GLY A 245 -23.09 19.01 -12.54
N ASP A 246 -23.42 18.48 -11.38
CA ASP A 246 -22.61 17.48 -10.68
C ASP A 246 -22.84 16.09 -11.31
N THR A 247 -21.78 15.30 -11.38
CA THR A 247 -21.82 13.90 -11.83
C THR A 247 -21.44 12.98 -10.70
N ILE A 248 -22.21 11.93 -10.46
CA ILE A 248 -21.89 10.90 -9.47
C ILE A 248 -21.13 9.78 -10.18
N ILE A 249 -19.93 9.49 -9.71
CA ILE A 249 -19.10 8.39 -10.18
C ILE A 249 -19.14 7.29 -9.13
N ASP A 250 -19.67 6.12 -9.48
CA ASP A 250 -19.92 4.97 -8.61
C ASP A 250 -19.38 3.64 -9.16
N THR A 251 -18.67 3.69 -10.30
CA THR A 251 -18.19 2.51 -11.04
C THR A 251 -16.71 2.68 -11.41
N ASP A 252 -15.92 1.61 -11.30
CA ASP A 252 -14.54 1.60 -11.79
C ASP A 252 -14.52 1.74 -13.31
N GLU A 253 -13.52 2.43 -13.84
CA GLU A 253 -13.44 2.69 -15.29
C GLU A 253 -12.52 1.72 -16.04
N GLY A 254 -11.56 1.07 -15.34
CA GLY A 254 -10.47 0.32 -15.99
C GLY A 254 -10.91 -0.82 -16.87
N TYR A 255 -11.93 -1.57 -16.46
CA TYR A 255 -12.37 -2.78 -17.15
C TYR A 255 -13.35 -2.54 -18.33
N LEU A 256 -13.85 -1.30 -18.50
CA LEU A 256 -14.96 -1.01 -19.40
C LEU A 256 -14.59 -1.11 -20.89
N ASP A 257 -13.40 -0.64 -21.27
CA ASP A 257 -13.03 -0.43 -22.68
C ASP A 257 -12.06 -1.48 -23.23
N VAL A 258 -11.71 -2.50 -22.45
CA VAL A 258 -10.75 -3.51 -22.88
C VAL A 258 -11.34 -4.41 -23.98
N LYS A 259 -10.55 -4.62 -25.04
CA LYS A 259 -10.84 -5.57 -26.11
C LYS A 259 -10.01 -6.83 -25.89
N LEU A 260 -10.58 -7.85 -25.25
CA LEU A 260 -9.84 -9.05 -24.82
C LEU A 260 -9.20 -9.79 -26.00
N ASP A 261 -9.86 -9.81 -27.16
CA ASP A 261 -9.34 -10.39 -28.41
C ASP A 261 -8.06 -9.72 -28.92
N LYS A 262 -7.80 -8.47 -28.51
CA LYS A 262 -6.60 -7.71 -28.90
C LYS A 262 -5.41 -7.90 -27.96
N VAL A 263 -5.62 -8.40 -26.76
CA VAL A 263 -4.55 -8.56 -25.75
C VAL A 263 -3.33 -9.31 -26.31
N PRO A 264 -3.48 -10.48 -26.95
CA PRO A 264 -2.33 -11.21 -27.49
C PRO A 264 -1.61 -10.51 -28.66
N THR A 265 -2.27 -9.54 -29.29
CA THR A 265 -1.73 -8.84 -30.47
C THR A 265 -0.94 -7.56 -30.13
N LEU A 266 -0.96 -7.16 -28.85
CA LEU A 266 -0.29 -5.94 -28.40
C LEU A 266 1.25 -6.08 -28.46
N LYS A 267 1.92 -5.01 -28.86
CA LYS A 267 3.38 -4.97 -28.86
C LYS A 267 3.91 -4.81 -27.43
N PRO A 268 5.06 -5.41 -27.10
CA PRO A 268 5.74 -5.16 -25.83
C PRO A 268 6.01 -3.66 -25.61
N ALA A 269 5.80 -3.21 -24.38
CA ALA A 269 5.91 -1.79 -24.03
C ALA A 269 7.34 -1.37 -23.71
N PHE A 270 8.12 -2.24 -23.07
CA PHE A 270 9.43 -1.89 -22.50
C PHE A 270 10.61 -2.43 -23.31
N ILE A 271 10.60 -3.72 -23.69
CA ILE A 271 11.63 -4.36 -24.51
C ILE A 271 11.05 -4.59 -25.90
N ARG A 272 11.66 -3.96 -26.93
CA ARG A 272 11.13 -3.96 -28.31
C ARG A 272 12.00 -4.70 -29.33
N ASP A 273 12.97 -5.46 -28.88
CA ASP A 273 13.90 -6.25 -29.68
C ASP A 273 13.35 -7.63 -30.12
N GLY A 274 12.08 -7.92 -29.83
CA GLY A 274 11.43 -9.20 -30.09
C GLY A 274 11.42 -10.15 -28.90
N THR A 275 12.07 -9.82 -27.77
CA THR A 275 12.13 -10.66 -26.57
C THR A 275 11.21 -10.18 -25.45
N GLY A 276 10.64 -8.97 -25.56
CA GLY A 276 9.78 -8.40 -24.57
C GLY A 276 8.44 -9.12 -24.42
N THR A 277 7.94 -9.19 -23.20
CA THR A 277 6.71 -9.92 -22.84
C THR A 277 5.65 -9.05 -22.18
N VAL A 278 6.07 -7.92 -21.57
CA VAL A 278 5.20 -7.01 -20.82
C VAL A 278 4.54 -6.01 -21.78
N THR A 279 3.22 -5.93 -21.74
CA THR A 279 2.40 -5.05 -22.59
C THR A 279 1.54 -4.11 -21.77
N ALA A 280 0.89 -3.15 -22.41
CA ALA A 280 -0.07 -2.27 -21.74
C ALA A 280 -1.27 -3.03 -21.14
N ALA A 281 -1.67 -4.18 -21.72
CA ALA A 281 -2.82 -4.93 -21.23
C ALA A 281 -2.48 -5.93 -20.12
N ASN A 282 -1.24 -6.40 -20.02
CA ASN A 282 -0.80 -7.29 -18.95
C ASN A 282 -0.04 -6.55 -17.83
N SER A 283 -0.15 -5.21 -17.82
CA SER A 283 0.33 -4.28 -16.80
C SER A 283 -0.84 -3.55 -16.15
N SER A 284 -0.68 -3.11 -14.91
CA SER A 284 -1.62 -2.15 -14.31
C SER A 284 -1.53 -0.79 -15.01
N THR A 285 -2.60 -0.02 -14.91
CA THR A 285 -2.70 1.33 -15.49
C THR A 285 -2.51 2.41 -14.43
N PHE A 286 -2.29 3.65 -14.85
CA PHE A 286 -2.27 4.82 -13.98
C PHE A 286 -3.70 5.22 -13.64
N ASN A 287 -3.96 5.49 -12.36
CA ASN A 287 -5.32 5.68 -11.90
C ASN A 287 -5.42 6.64 -10.72
N ASP A 288 -6.64 7.10 -10.50
CA ASP A 288 -7.02 7.96 -9.41
C ASP A 288 -8.02 7.22 -8.52
N GLY A 289 -7.83 7.29 -7.21
CA GLY A 289 -8.73 6.63 -6.26
C GLY A 289 -8.27 6.70 -4.82
N ALA A 290 -9.13 6.27 -3.90
CA ALA A 290 -8.84 6.21 -2.48
C ALA A 290 -9.57 5.06 -1.80
N SER A 291 -9.01 4.59 -0.68
CA SER A 291 -9.62 3.59 0.19
C SER A 291 -9.30 3.89 1.65
N ALA A 292 -10.21 3.55 2.56
CA ALA A 292 -10.04 3.76 3.99
C ALA A 292 -10.72 2.66 4.80
N LEU A 293 -10.14 2.36 5.96
CA LEU A 293 -10.61 1.39 6.92
C LEU A 293 -10.65 2.02 8.30
N VAL A 294 -11.64 1.66 9.12
CA VAL A 294 -11.70 2.01 10.54
C VAL A 294 -11.22 0.81 11.33
N LEU A 295 -10.20 1.04 12.15
CA LEU A 295 -9.61 0.06 13.02
C LEU A 295 -9.95 0.40 14.47
N GLY A 296 -10.10 -0.63 15.33
CA GLY A 296 -10.39 -0.45 16.73
C GLY A 296 -9.83 -1.54 17.62
N SER A 297 -9.71 -1.22 18.91
CA SER A 297 -9.43 -2.17 19.97
C SER A 297 -10.61 -3.15 20.17
N LYS A 298 -10.39 -4.17 20.98
CA LYS A 298 -11.47 -5.11 21.39
C LYS A 298 -12.69 -4.37 21.94
N ALA A 299 -12.50 -3.37 22.78
CA ALA A 299 -13.59 -2.59 23.37
C ALA A 299 -14.41 -1.83 22.29
N ILE A 300 -13.73 -1.21 21.34
CA ILE A 300 -14.37 -0.52 20.20
C ILE A 300 -15.11 -1.53 19.32
N ALA A 301 -14.50 -2.68 19.04
CA ALA A 301 -15.09 -3.71 18.19
C ALA A 301 -16.32 -4.35 18.85
N GLN A 302 -16.31 -4.57 20.15
CA GLN A 302 -17.48 -5.03 20.91
C GLN A 302 -18.62 -4.01 20.90
N GLN A 303 -18.29 -2.72 21.01
CA GLN A 303 -19.30 -1.66 21.07
C GLN A 303 -19.92 -1.35 19.71
N TYR A 304 -19.12 -1.35 18.62
CA TYR A 304 -19.53 -0.86 17.29
C TYR A 304 -19.45 -1.92 16.17
N GLY A 305 -18.83 -3.07 16.41
CA GLY A 305 -18.60 -4.08 15.36
C GLY A 305 -19.82 -4.94 15.03
N SER A 306 -20.90 -4.89 15.86
CA SER A 306 -22.10 -5.67 15.61
C SER A 306 -22.76 -5.27 14.29
N GLY A 307 -23.03 -6.27 13.43
CA GLY A 307 -23.63 -6.06 12.10
C GLY A 307 -22.65 -5.57 11.03
N SER A 308 -21.36 -5.41 11.36
CA SER A 308 -20.34 -5.10 10.34
C SER A 308 -20.17 -6.28 9.38
N ARG A 309 -20.25 -6.00 8.07
CA ARG A 309 -20.01 -7.01 7.00
C ARG A 309 -18.56 -7.41 6.83
N VAL A 310 -17.63 -6.66 7.41
CA VAL A 310 -16.18 -6.81 7.23
C VAL A 310 -15.42 -6.93 8.54
N LEU A 311 -16.13 -7.18 9.67
CA LEU A 311 -15.47 -7.30 10.96
C LEU A 311 -14.40 -8.39 10.90
N ALA A 312 -13.14 -8.00 11.08
CA ALA A 312 -12.01 -8.90 10.98
C ALA A 312 -10.95 -8.59 12.03
N ARG A 313 -10.29 -9.63 12.52
CA ARG A 313 -9.11 -9.51 13.36
C ARG A 313 -7.85 -9.46 12.48
N ILE A 314 -6.93 -8.58 12.79
CA ILE A 314 -5.60 -8.56 12.19
C ILE A 314 -4.73 -9.59 12.89
N CYS A 315 -4.31 -10.63 12.16
CA CYS A 315 -3.62 -11.79 12.72
C CYS A 315 -2.10 -11.70 12.60
N GLY A 316 -1.59 -11.12 11.53
CA GLY A 316 -0.17 -10.98 11.30
C GLY A 316 0.15 -10.02 10.17
N SER A 317 1.32 -9.42 10.21
CA SER A 317 1.82 -8.58 9.12
C SER A 317 3.32 -8.67 9.01
N ALA A 318 3.86 -8.45 7.83
CA ALA A 318 5.29 -8.41 7.59
C ALA A 318 5.65 -7.48 6.44
N ASP A 319 6.84 -6.92 6.54
CA ASP A 319 7.54 -6.31 5.41
C ASP A 319 8.72 -7.21 5.04
N ALA A 320 9.12 -7.18 3.77
CA ALA A 320 10.36 -7.76 3.29
C ALA A 320 10.99 -6.84 2.25
N ALA A 321 12.31 -6.88 2.15
CA ALA A 321 13.07 -6.15 1.15
C ALA A 321 14.06 -7.07 0.46
N ILE A 322 14.29 -6.84 -0.82
CA ILE A 322 15.21 -7.55 -1.72
C ILE A 322 15.83 -6.55 -2.69
N ASP A 323 16.61 -7.01 -3.63
CA ASP A 323 17.18 -6.14 -4.66
C ASP A 323 16.08 -5.38 -5.42
N PRO A 324 16.24 -4.07 -5.68
CA PRO A 324 15.23 -3.24 -6.32
C PRO A 324 14.68 -3.81 -7.63
N VAL A 325 15.53 -4.37 -8.48
CA VAL A 325 15.12 -4.99 -9.75
C VAL A 325 14.18 -6.19 -9.56
N ASP A 326 14.28 -6.88 -8.44
CA ASP A 326 13.48 -8.07 -8.12
C ASP A 326 12.21 -7.75 -7.31
N PHE A 327 11.85 -6.46 -7.14
CA PHE A 327 10.65 -6.06 -6.38
C PHE A 327 9.36 -6.86 -6.73
N PRO A 328 9.15 -7.34 -7.98
CA PRO A 328 7.97 -8.10 -8.32
C PRO A 328 7.75 -9.37 -7.48
N ILE A 329 8.83 -9.99 -7.00
CA ILE A 329 8.76 -11.21 -6.17
C ILE A 329 8.92 -10.95 -4.66
N ALA A 330 9.05 -9.70 -4.24
CA ALA A 330 9.15 -9.35 -2.82
C ALA A 330 7.97 -9.85 -1.96
N PRO A 331 6.70 -9.92 -2.46
CA PRO A 331 5.60 -10.54 -1.73
C PRO A 331 5.88 -11.98 -1.29
N ALA A 332 6.56 -12.78 -2.12
CA ALA A 332 6.95 -14.16 -1.77
C ALA A 332 7.92 -14.25 -0.57
N LYS A 333 8.55 -13.13 -0.19
CA LYS A 333 9.36 -13.02 1.04
C LYS A 333 8.55 -12.53 2.24
N ALA A 334 7.63 -11.59 2.03
CA ALA A 334 6.82 -11.01 3.11
C ALA A 334 5.71 -11.96 3.60
N VAL A 335 5.05 -12.67 2.66
CA VAL A 335 3.90 -13.55 2.95
C VAL A 335 4.25 -14.67 3.96
N PRO A 336 5.32 -15.47 3.80
CA PRO A 336 5.65 -16.51 4.77
C PRO A 336 5.84 -15.98 6.19
N ILE A 337 6.48 -14.81 6.35
CA ILE A 337 6.68 -14.16 7.65
C ILE A 337 5.34 -13.70 8.24
N ALA A 338 4.44 -13.16 7.42
CA ALA A 338 3.12 -12.74 7.87
C ALA A 338 2.26 -13.94 8.31
N LEU A 339 2.31 -15.06 7.60
CA LEU A 339 1.64 -16.32 7.96
C LEU A 339 2.19 -16.90 9.27
N GLU A 340 3.51 -16.93 9.43
CA GLU A 340 4.17 -17.37 10.68
C GLU A 340 3.70 -16.53 11.87
N ARG A 341 3.68 -15.19 11.73
CA ARG A 341 3.20 -14.28 12.77
C ARG A 341 1.71 -14.44 13.07
N ALA A 342 0.93 -14.84 12.08
CA ALA A 342 -0.50 -15.16 12.25
C ALA A 342 -0.73 -16.56 12.86
N GLY A 343 0.29 -17.39 12.94
CA GLY A 343 0.21 -18.77 13.44
C GLY A 343 -0.58 -19.71 12.52
N ILE A 344 -0.59 -19.45 11.20
CA ILE A 344 -1.34 -20.25 10.22
C ILE A 344 -0.44 -20.68 9.05
N THR A 345 -0.89 -21.70 8.32
CA THR A 345 -0.28 -22.14 7.05
C THR A 345 -1.01 -21.57 5.84
N LYS A 346 -0.37 -21.62 4.67
CA LYS A 346 -0.98 -21.15 3.42
C LYS A 346 -2.28 -21.87 3.06
N ASP A 347 -2.43 -23.14 3.43
CA ASP A 347 -3.57 -23.99 3.12
C ASP A 347 -4.84 -23.59 3.90
N GLN A 348 -4.68 -22.78 4.96
CA GLN A 348 -5.78 -22.24 5.75
C GLN A 348 -6.31 -20.91 5.18
N VAL A 349 -5.67 -20.35 4.16
CA VAL A 349 -6.06 -19.07 3.56
C VAL A 349 -7.11 -19.30 2.48
N ALA A 350 -8.30 -18.75 2.69
CA ALA A 350 -9.43 -18.89 1.77
C ALA A 350 -9.32 -17.99 0.53
N VAL A 351 -8.81 -16.77 0.67
CA VAL A 351 -8.69 -15.79 -0.39
C VAL A 351 -7.37 -15.04 -0.30
N TRP A 352 -6.74 -14.85 -1.43
CA TRP A 352 -5.51 -14.08 -1.61
C TRP A 352 -5.77 -12.85 -2.47
N GLU A 353 -5.37 -11.68 -2.02
CA GLU A 353 -5.37 -10.45 -2.80
C GLU A 353 -3.92 -9.96 -2.95
N PHE A 354 -3.32 -10.22 -4.10
CA PHE A 354 -2.04 -9.65 -4.50
C PHE A 354 -2.27 -8.45 -5.41
N ASN A 355 -1.52 -7.38 -5.21
CA ASN A 355 -1.61 -6.25 -6.14
C ASN A 355 -1.01 -6.62 -7.51
N GLU A 356 -1.79 -6.46 -8.57
CA GLU A 356 -1.43 -6.80 -9.94
C GLU A 356 -0.66 -5.64 -10.61
N ALA A 357 0.50 -5.25 -10.08
CA ALA A 357 1.31 -4.24 -10.77
C ALA A 357 1.62 -4.67 -12.22
N PHE A 358 1.89 -5.96 -12.42
CA PHE A 358 2.07 -6.64 -13.70
C PHE A 358 1.57 -8.08 -13.57
N ALA A 359 1.13 -8.71 -14.64
CA ALA A 359 0.77 -10.13 -14.63
C ALA A 359 1.95 -11.03 -14.23
N ALA A 360 3.18 -10.64 -14.59
CA ALA A 360 4.41 -11.32 -14.18
C ALA A 360 4.58 -11.36 -12.65
N VAL A 361 4.14 -10.32 -11.91
CA VAL A 361 4.15 -10.29 -10.44
C VAL A 361 3.32 -11.45 -9.89
N ILE A 362 2.11 -11.60 -10.38
CA ILE A 362 1.19 -12.63 -9.87
C ILE A 362 1.71 -14.01 -10.21
N LYS A 363 2.04 -14.26 -11.48
CA LYS A 363 2.48 -15.58 -11.92
C LYS A 363 3.79 -16.03 -11.24
N ALA A 364 4.72 -15.10 -11.00
CA ALA A 364 5.94 -15.42 -10.28
C ALA A 364 5.68 -15.74 -8.79
N ASN A 365 4.85 -14.94 -8.11
CA ASN A 365 4.51 -15.19 -6.71
C ASN A 365 3.68 -16.47 -6.53
N GLU A 366 2.72 -16.76 -7.41
CA GLU A 366 1.99 -18.04 -7.42
C GLU A 366 2.96 -19.23 -7.53
N LYS A 367 3.90 -19.19 -8.50
CA LYS A 367 4.92 -20.24 -8.69
C LYS A 367 5.80 -20.41 -7.45
N ILE A 368 6.32 -19.33 -6.87
CA ILE A 368 7.23 -19.36 -5.73
C ILE A 368 6.53 -19.87 -4.45
N LEU A 369 5.29 -19.44 -4.22
CA LEU A 369 4.52 -19.79 -3.02
C LEU A 369 3.72 -21.07 -3.17
N GLY A 370 3.62 -21.64 -4.38
CA GLY A 370 2.78 -22.81 -4.69
C GLY A 370 1.30 -22.51 -4.52
N LEU A 371 0.82 -21.44 -5.15
CA LEU A 371 -0.55 -20.93 -5.07
C LEU A 371 -1.33 -21.07 -6.41
N GLU A 372 -0.86 -21.86 -7.36
CA GLU A 372 -1.46 -21.97 -8.69
C GLU A 372 -2.91 -22.45 -8.66
N ASN A 373 -3.31 -23.16 -7.62
CA ASN A 373 -4.68 -23.64 -7.40
C ASN A 373 -5.44 -22.86 -6.31
N ALA A 374 -4.85 -21.78 -5.78
CA ALA A 374 -5.48 -20.96 -4.76
C ALA A 374 -6.43 -19.91 -5.37
N ARG A 375 -7.32 -19.37 -4.54
CA ARG A 375 -8.21 -18.27 -4.93
C ARG A 375 -7.45 -16.93 -4.87
N VAL A 376 -6.65 -16.66 -5.90
CA VAL A 376 -5.89 -15.41 -6.06
C VAL A 376 -6.71 -14.43 -6.91
N ASN A 377 -6.94 -13.22 -6.37
CA ASN A 377 -7.64 -12.10 -7.01
C ASN A 377 -8.95 -12.53 -7.72
N PRO A 378 -9.90 -13.17 -7.03
CA PRO A 378 -11.06 -13.76 -7.69
C PRO A 378 -12.05 -12.74 -8.28
N LEU A 379 -11.92 -11.45 -7.93
CA LEU A 379 -12.73 -10.36 -8.47
C LEU A 379 -11.96 -9.45 -9.47
N GLY A 380 -10.79 -9.91 -9.96
CA GLY A 380 -9.86 -9.06 -10.71
C GLY A 380 -8.99 -8.21 -9.78
N GLY A 381 -8.17 -7.35 -10.34
CA GLY A 381 -7.22 -6.55 -9.57
C GLY A 381 -6.71 -5.32 -10.32
N ALA A 382 -5.48 -4.88 -10.04
CA ALA A 382 -4.95 -3.62 -10.55
C ALA A 382 -4.80 -3.57 -12.08
N ILE A 383 -4.68 -4.71 -12.76
CA ILE A 383 -4.67 -4.76 -14.23
C ILE A 383 -6.04 -4.31 -14.79
N SER A 384 -7.12 -4.83 -14.23
CA SER A 384 -8.48 -4.58 -14.71
C SER A 384 -9.17 -3.40 -14.03
N LEU A 385 -8.91 -3.17 -12.73
CA LEU A 385 -9.55 -2.12 -11.94
C LEU A 385 -8.70 -0.84 -11.87
N GLY A 386 -7.35 -0.95 -11.98
CA GLY A 386 -6.43 0.17 -11.92
C GLY A 386 -5.54 0.20 -10.67
N HIS A 387 -4.46 0.99 -10.74
CA HIS A 387 -3.41 1.08 -9.73
C HIS A 387 -3.16 2.52 -9.26
N ALA A 388 -4.05 3.05 -8.41
CA ALA A 388 -3.84 4.30 -7.68
C ALA A 388 -2.81 4.04 -6.57
N LEU A 389 -1.52 4.38 -6.79
CA LEU A 389 -0.35 3.92 -6.04
C LEU A 389 -0.55 3.92 -4.52
N GLY A 390 -0.81 5.09 -3.93
CA GLY A 390 -0.94 5.24 -2.46
C GLY A 390 -2.15 4.53 -1.87
N SER A 391 -3.20 4.30 -2.68
CA SER A 391 -4.44 3.63 -2.28
C SER A 391 -4.38 2.10 -2.42
N SER A 392 -3.63 1.59 -3.38
CA SER A 392 -3.75 0.19 -3.82
C SER A 392 -3.59 -0.84 -2.71
N GLY A 393 -2.68 -0.60 -1.77
CA GLY A 393 -2.47 -1.52 -0.64
C GLY A 393 -3.69 -1.64 0.27
N SER A 394 -4.35 -0.54 0.61
CA SER A 394 -5.60 -0.54 1.38
C SER A 394 -6.81 -0.95 0.52
N ARG A 395 -6.78 -0.69 -0.79
CA ARG A 395 -7.81 -1.13 -1.73
C ARG A 395 -7.89 -2.65 -1.80
N ILE A 396 -6.77 -3.36 -1.99
CA ILE A 396 -6.78 -4.83 -2.04
C ILE A 396 -7.26 -5.43 -0.73
N LEU A 397 -6.89 -4.84 0.42
CA LEU A 397 -7.40 -5.27 1.72
C LEU A 397 -8.91 -5.02 1.84
N THR A 398 -9.43 -3.88 1.37
CA THR A 398 -10.87 -3.58 1.34
C THR A 398 -11.61 -4.65 0.56
N THR A 399 -11.19 -4.94 -0.66
CA THR A 399 -11.79 -5.98 -1.51
C THR A 399 -11.69 -7.37 -0.88
N LEU A 400 -10.56 -7.71 -0.27
CA LEU A 400 -10.38 -8.97 0.46
C LEU A 400 -11.45 -9.15 1.56
N LEU A 401 -11.62 -8.13 2.41
CA LEU A 401 -12.55 -8.18 3.55
C LEU A 401 -13.99 -8.42 3.13
N HIS A 402 -14.42 -7.86 2.00
CA HIS A 402 -15.77 -8.04 1.47
C HIS A 402 -16.02 -9.42 0.85
N GLN A 403 -14.97 -10.21 0.59
CA GLN A 403 -15.05 -11.57 0.02
C GLN A 403 -15.03 -12.67 1.09
N LEU A 404 -14.45 -12.40 2.25
CA LEU A 404 -14.28 -13.40 3.31
C LEU A 404 -15.60 -13.71 4.01
N LYS A 405 -15.82 -14.98 4.29
CA LYS A 405 -16.88 -15.46 5.18
C LYS A 405 -16.39 -15.54 6.62
N PRO A 406 -17.29 -15.50 7.62
CA PRO A 406 -16.91 -15.72 9.01
C PRO A 406 -16.06 -16.98 9.21
N GLY A 407 -14.98 -16.84 9.97
CA GLY A 407 -14.00 -17.90 10.24
C GLY A 407 -12.85 -17.99 9.20
N GLU A 408 -13.04 -17.48 7.98
CA GLU A 408 -12.04 -17.56 6.92
C GLU A 408 -10.87 -16.60 7.15
N TYR A 409 -9.68 -17.07 6.81
CA TYR A 409 -8.46 -16.25 6.72
C TYR A 409 -8.27 -15.72 5.30
N GLY A 410 -7.75 -14.51 5.21
CA GLY A 410 -7.36 -13.88 3.97
C GLY A 410 -5.99 -13.21 4.08
N VAL A 411 -5.29 -13.09 2.95
CA VAL A 411 -3.99 -12.44 2.84
C VAL A 411 -4.05 -11.35 1.79
N ALA A 412 -3.68 -10.13 2.17
CA ALA A 412 -3.40 -9.03 1.25
C ALA A 412 -1.88 -8.83 1.16
N ALA A 413 -1.32 -8.81 -0.06
CA ALA A 413 0.10 -8.61 -0.28
C ALA A 413 0.37 -7.69 -1.48
N ILE A 414 1.32 -6.79 -1.32
CA ILE A 414 1.66 -5.80 -2.33
C ILE A 414 3.17 -5.61 -2.40
N CYS A 415 3.73 -5.70 -3.61
CA CYS A 415 5.09 -5.28 -3.89
C CYS A 415 5.15 -3.76 -4.00
N ASN A 416 6.34 -3.20 -3.85
CA ASN A 416 6.58 -1.78 -4.11
C ASN A 416 7.97 -1.53 -4.73
N GLY A 417 8.06 -0.47 -5.55
CA GLY A 417 9.34 0.01 -6.08
C GLY A 417 10.37 0.21 -4.97
N GLY A 418 11.65 0.04 -5.31
CA GLY A 418 12.74 0.03 -4.34
C GLY A 418 13.01 -1.35 -3.72
N GLY A 419 12.39 -2.43 -4.24
CA GLY A 419 12.73 -3.80 -3.85
C GLY A 419 12.03 -4.30 -2.59
N ALA A 420 10.76 -3.93 -2.32
CA ALA A 420 10.13 -4.36 -1.09
C ALA A 420 8.66 -4.81 -1.26
N ALA A 421 8.08 -5.32 -0.19
CA ALA A 421 6.66 -5.68 -0.11
C ALA A 421 6.12 -5.51 1.31
N THR A 422 4.81 -5.42 1.42
CA THR A 422 4.05 -5.55 2.67
C THR A 422 3.01 -6.65 2.51
N ALA A 423 2.85 -7.51 3.52
CA ALA A 423 1.80 -8.52 3.59
C ALA A 423 1.02 -8.40 4.92
N LEU A 424 -0.26 -8.65 4.88
CA LEU A 424 -1.17 -8.61 6.03
C LEU A 424 -2.12 -9.81 6.00
N VAL A 425 -2.24 -10.51 7.12
CA VAL A 425 -3.17 -11.62 7.34
C VAL A 425 -4.32 -11.15 8.21
N VAL A 426 -5.53 -11.40 7.77
CA VAL A 426 -6.77 -11.11 8.51
C VAL A 426 -7.62 -12.37 8.67
N GLN A 427 -8.42 -12.41 9.74
CA GLN A 427 -9.46 -13.42 9.92
C GLN A 427 -10.81 -12.72 10.01
N ARG A 428 -11.74 -13.07 9.15
CA ARG A 428 -13.13 -12.61 9.22
C ARG A 428 -13.80 -13.23 10.45
N ILE A 429 -14.45 -12.43 11.27
CA ILE A 429 -15.15 -12.87 12.48
C ILE A 429 -16.58 -12.36 12.49
N GLU A 430 -17.48 -13.01 13.22
CA GLU A 430 -18.89 -12.59 13.38
C GLU A 430 -19.05 -11.62 14.55
N SER A 431 -18.30 -11.85 15.60
CA SER A 431 -18.36 -11.07 16.86
C SER A 431 -17.01 -11.10 17.58
N VAL A 432 -16.84 -10.22 18.56
CA VAL A 432 -15.62 -10.06 19.38
C VAL A 432 -15.89 -10.43 20.84
#